data_3ae07d1ae84e68ec1be76c19cd65a23d
#
_entry.id   3ae07d1ae84e68ec1be76c19cd65a23d
#
_cell.length_a   1.000
_cell.length_b   1.000
_cell.length_c   1.000
_cell.angle_alpha   90.00
_cell.angle_beta   90.00
_cell.angle_gamma   90.00
#
_symmetry.space_group_name_H-M   'P 1'
#
loop_
_entity.id
_entity.type
_entity.pdbx_description
1 polymer ?
#
loop_
_entity_poly.entity_id
_entity_poly.type
_entity_poly.pdbx_seq_one_letter_code
_entity_poly.pdbx_strand_id
1 'polypeptide(L)'
;MDFLQDIVERAKSYKQRIVLPEATEERTLRAADRAIGDELAEIILIGNPEVIRELANKWGLKNIDKATIIDPLNHPKAEEYAELLTDLRKRKGMTIEKARELVKNPLYLGCLIIKTEGADGQISGAESTTGDTLRPALQIIKCSPQVSVVSGAMVLITKAKQYGDNGLLVMGDVAVTPSPTPDQLAQIAYCTAETAKAVAGIEDPRVAMLSFSTKGSANHELVNRVTEATRLAHEYYPQLNVDGELQADAALVPDVAATKAPGSPIAGKANVLVVPNLEVGNIGYKLVQRLGDAVAIGPILQGIARPVNDLSRGCSIDDIYYMIAITACQAYQAKLCAE
;
A
#
# COMPACT_ATOMS: atom_id res chain seq x y z
N MET A 1 2.26 -15.35 -17.56
CA MET A 1 3.40 -14.67 -16.90
C MET A 1 3.19 -14.83 -15.40
N ASP A 2 4.23 -15.03 -14.62
CA ASP A 2 4.10 -15.02 -13.16
C ASP A 2 3.75 -13.59 -12.71
N PHE A 3 2.83 -13.43 -11.76
CA PHE A 3 2.41 -12.12 -11.24
C PHE A 3 3.59 -11.24 -10.81
N LEU A 4 4.59 -11.85 -10.15
CA LEU A 4 5.77 -11.13 -9.67
C LEU A 4 6.65 -10.62 -10.83
N GLN A 5 6.72 -11.36 -11.93
CA GLN A 5 7.42 -10.90 -13.13
C GLN A 5 6.66 -9.78 -13.83
N ASP A 6 5.32 -9.86 -13.90
CA ASP A 6 4.50 -8.81 -14.50
C ASP A 6 4.63 -7.48 -13.78
N ILE A 7 4.55 -7.48 -12.43
CA ILE A 7 4.69 -6.25 -11.66
C ILE A 7 6.09 -5.62 -11.79
N VAL A 8 7.13 -6.44 -11.89
CA VAL A 8 8.51 -5.97 -12.13
C VAL A 8 8.62 -5.31 -13.51
N GLU A 9 8.10 -5.92 -14.56
CA GLU A 9 8.18 -5.35 -15.91
C GLU A 9 7.35 -4.05 -16.03
N ARG A 10 6.19 -3.98 -15.40
CA ARG A 10 5.41 -2.73 -15.32
C ARG A 10 6.18 -1.63 -14.58
N ALA A 11 6.76 -1.94 -13.42
CA ALA A 11 7.54 -0.99 -12.63
C ALA A 11 8.72 -0.41 -13.41
N LYS A 12 9.48 -1.26 -14.14
CA LYS A 12 10.58 -0.83 -15.02
C LYS A 12 10.12 0.18 -16.07
N SER A 13 8.93 -0.02 -16.66
CA SER A 13 8.39 0.89 -17.67
C SER A 13 8.01 2.26 -17.10
N TYR A 14 7.71 2.36 -15.81
CA TYR A 14 7.24 3.57 -15.15
C TYR A 14 8.35 4.51 -14.67
N LYS A 15 9.57 4.00 -14.51
CA LYS A 15 10.78 4.77 -14.11
C LYS A 15 10.55 5.69 -12.92
N GLN A 16 10.05 5.14 -11.81
CA GLN A 16 9.76 5.91 -10.61
C GLN A 16 10.99 6.01 -9.69
N ARG A 17 11.04 7.09 -8.88
CA ARG A 17 12.10 7.37 -7.90
C ARG A 17 11.65 6.91 -6.52
N ILE A 18 12.31 5.91 -5.96
CA ILE A 18 11.91 5.27 -4.69
C ILE A 18 12.97 5.54 -3.61
N VAL A 19 12.50 6.10 -2.49
CA VAL A 19 13.33 6.38 -1.31
C VAL A 19 13.42 5.15 -0.42
N LEU A 20 14.64 4.81 -0.03
CA LEU A 20 14.96 3.80 0.97
C LEU A 20 15.71 4.47 2.13
N PRO A 21 15.02 4.86 3.21
CA PRO A 21 15.62 5.62 4.30
C PRO A 21 16.44 4.78 5.28
N GLU A 22 16.34 3.45 5.22
CA GLU A 22 17.10 2.50 6.03
C GLU A 22 18.32 1.96 5.25
N ALA A 23 19.12 2.89 4.71
CA ALA A 23 20.18 2.58 3.73
C ALA A 23 21.41 1.87 4.31
N THR A 24 21.52 1.69 5.62
CA THR A 24 22.58 0.94 6.28
C THR A 24 22.18 -0.48 6.66
N GLU A 25 20.91 -0.83 6.48
CA GLU A 25 20.37 -2.17 6.70
C GLU A 25 20.74 -3.08 5.52
N GLU A 26 21.35 -4.25 5.82
CA GLU A 26 21.93 -5.12 4.80
C GLU A 26 20.95 -5.58 3.74
N ARG A 27 19.74 -6.04 4.13
CA ARG A 27 18.71 -6.54 3.21
C ARG A 27 18.22 -5.42 2.29
N THR A 28 18.04 -4.22 2.86
CA THR A 28 17.62 -3.02 2.13
C THR A 28 18.66 -2.63 1.09
N LEU A 29 19.95 -2.62 1.46
CA LEU A 29 21.01 -2.24 0.53
C LEU A 29 21.23 -3.31 -0.57
N ARG A 30 21.11 -4.60 -0.25
CA ARG A 30 21.13 -5.69 -1.25
C ARG A 30 19.94 -5.63 -2.22
N ALA A 31 18.77 -5.34 -1.72
CA ALA A 31 17.57 -5.17 -2.56
C ALA A 31 17.69 -3.93 -3.46
N ALA A 32 18.26 -2.82 -2.93
CA ALA A 32 18.57 -1.62 -3.70
C ALA A 32 19.57 -1.92 -4.84
N ASP A 33 20.66 -2.62 -4.55
CA ASP A 33 21.66 -3.01 -5.56
C ASP A 33 21.06 -3.82 -6.70
N ARG A 34 20.20 -4.79 -6.36
CA ARG A 34 19.47 -5.60 -7.35
C ARG A 34 18.47 -4.74 -8.14
N ALA A 35 17.69 -3.91 -7.48
CA ALA A 35 16.69 -3.06 -8.14
C ALA A 35 17.34 -2.09 -9.14
N ILE A 36 18.50 -1.53 -8.80
CA ILE A 36 19.29 -0.67 -9.70
C ILE A 36 19.86 -1.50 -10.86
N GLY A 37 20.42 -2.68 -10.58
CA GLY A 37 20.98 -3.57 -11.60
C GLY A 37 19.95 -4.03 -12.63
N ASP A 38 18.73 -4.27 -12.18
CA ASP A 38 17.60 -4.68 -13.00
C ASP A 38 16.84 -3.50 -13.66
N GLU A 39 17.27 -2.25 -13.42
CA GLU A 39 16.62 -1.02 -13.86
C GLU A 39 15.14 -0.93 -13.42
N LEU A 40 14.85 -1.47 -12.23
CA LEU A 40 13.50 -1.56 -11.70
C LEU A 40 12.92 -0.18 -11.32
N ALA A 41 13.76 0.67 -10.69
CA ALA A 41 13.42 2.02 -10.27
C ALA A 41 14.71 2.84 -10.07
N GLU A 42 14.58 4.15 -10.08
CA GLU A 42 15.64 5.03 -9.60
C GLU A 42 15.64 5.03 -8.06
N ILE A 43 16.75 4.66 -7.46
CA ILE A 43 16.85 4.48 -6.01
C ILE A 43 17.50 5.70 -5.35
N ILE A 44 16.84 6.20 -4.31
CA ILE A 44 17.34 7.26 -3.42
C ILE A 44 17.61 6.64 -2.06
N LEU A 45 18.88 6.60 -1.65
CA LEU A 45 19.32 6.10 -0.36
C LEU A 45 19.52 7.28 0.61
N ILE A 46 18.97 7.21 1.82
CA ILE A 46 19.18 8.24 2.84
C ILE A 46 20.09 7.69 3.93
N GLY A 47 21.26 8.31 4.10
CA GLY A 47 22.27 7.93 5.10
C GLY A 47 23.62 8.57 4.81
N ASN A 48 24.60 8.30 5.67
CA ASN A 48 25.96 8.77 5.46
C ASN A 48 26.57 8.11 4.20
N PRO A 49 27.00 8.90 3.19
CA PRO A 49 27.50 8.36 1.93
C PRO A 49 28.75 7.48 2.06
N GLU A 50 29.63 7.79 3.01
CA GLU A 50 30.86 7.01 3.23
C GLU A 50 30.51 5.64 3.81
N VAL A 51 29.64 5.62 4.84
CA VAL A 51 29.17 4.38 5.47
C VAL A 51 28.46 3.48 4.46
N ILE A 52 27.57 4.05 3.63
CA ILE A 52 26.84 3.29 2.60
C ILE A 52 27.80 2.65 1.61
N ARG A 53 28.82 3.39 1.12
CA ARG A 53 29.82 2.86 0.20
C ARG A 53 30.71 1.80 0.84
N GLU A 54 31.11 1.99 2.10
CA GLU A 54 31.86 0.97 2.86
C GLU A 54 31.07 -0.34 2.99
N LEU A 55 29.79 -0.24 3.34
CA LEU A 55 28.90 -1.41 3.44
C LEU A 55 28.68 -2.07 2.07
N ALA A 56 28.47 -1.29 1.02
CA ALA A 56 28.35 -1.81 -0.34
C ALA A 56 29.60 -2.59 -0.76
N ASN A 57 30.80 -2.06 -0.50
CA ASN A 57 32.06 -2.74 -0.76
C ASN A 57 32.21 -4.02 0.07
N LYS A 58 31.90 -3.94 1.38
CA LYS A 58 31.95 -5.08 2.30
C LYS A 58 31.07 -6.23 1.84
N TRP A 59 29.90 -5.95 1.29
CA TRP A 59 28.93 -6.94 0.85
C TRP A 59 29.04 -7.27 -0.65
N GLY A 60 29.98 -6.67 -1.37
CA GLY A 60 30.26 -6.94 -2.79
C GLY A 60 29.16 -6.46 -3.73
N LEU A 61 28.46 -5.38 -3.38
CA LEU A 61 27.41 -4.76 -4.18
C LEU A 61 28.02 -3.94 -5.32
N LYS A 62 27.42 -3.96 -6.49
CA LYS A 62 28.03 -3.43 -7.72
C LYS A 62 27.34 -2.21 -8.30
N ASN A 63 26.11 -1.93 -7.89
CA ASN A 63 25.27 -0.93 -8.52
C ASN A 63 24.97 0.28 -7.62
N ILE A 64 25.33 0.23 -6.34
CA ILE A 64 25.00 1.28 -5.36
C ILE A 64 25.54 2.66 -5.75
N ASP A 65 26.65 2.72 -6.47
CA ASP A 65 27.22 3.99 -6.99
C ASP A 65 26.30 4.70 -8.00
N LYS A 66 25.31 4.01 -8.57
CA LYS A 66 24.30 4.59 -9.46
C LYS A 66 23.09 5.18 -8.68
N ALA A 67 22.98 4.90 -7.37
CA ALA A 67 21.93 5.47 -6.53
C ALA A 67 22.22 6.94 -6.22
N THR A 68 21.15 7.72 -6.03
CA THR A 68 21.27 9.03 -5.38
C THR A 68 21.42 8.82 -3.89
N ILE A 69 22.54 9.22 -3.30
CA ILE A 69 22.76 9.11 -1.84
C ILE A 69 22.62 10.49 -1.21
N ILE A 70 21.73 10.61 -0.21
CA ILE A 70 21.42 11.84 0.49
C ILE A 70 21.84 11.71 1.96
N ASP A 71 22.75 12.59 2.40
CA ASP A 71 23.11 12.69 3.82
C ASP A 71 22.09 13.54 4.57
N PRO A 72 21.35 12.95 5.53
CA PRO A 72 20.33 13.68 6.29
C PRO A 72 20.92 14.75 7.23
N LEU A 73 22.21 14.64 7.57
CA LEU A 73 22.90 15.61 8.45
C LEU A 73 23.44 16.82 7.68
N ASN A 74 23.65 16.68 6.36
CA ASN A 74 24.27 17.70 5.50
C ASN A 74 23.41 18.02 4.26
N HIS A 75 22.07 17.91 4.39
CA HIS A 75 21.18 18.18 3.26
C HIS A 75 21.10 19.67 2.94
N PRO A 76 21.34 20.10 1.67
CA PRO A 76 21.38 21.52 1.30
C PRO A 76 20.06 22.27 1.51
N LYS A 77 18.92 21.57 1.48
CA LYS A 77 17.58 22.10 1.72
C LYS A 77 17.05 21.83 3.14
N ALA A 78 17.92 21.54 4.12
CA ALA A 78 17.48 21.18 5.46
C ALA A 78 16.63 22.26 6.12
N GLU A 79 16.98 23.54 5.96
CA GLU A 79 16.20 24.65 6.50
C GLU A 79 14.86 24.83 5.78
N GLU A 80 14.83 24.78 4.45
CA GLU A 80 13.59 24.82 3.66
C GLU A 80 12.61 23.71 4.08
N TYR A 81 13.12 22.50 4.35
CA TYR A 81 12.32 21.37 4.83
C TYR A 81 11.86 21.54 6.27
N ALA A 82 12.65 22.17 7.13
CA ALA A 82 12.25 22.48 8.49
C ALA A 82 11.13 23.53 8.53
N GLU A 83 11.21 24.56 7.70
CA GLU A 83 10.15 25.55 7.51
C GLU A 83 8.86 24.89 6.98
N LEU A 84 8.96 24.09 5.93
CA LEU A 84 7.82 23.35 5.36
C LEU A 84 7.15 22.45 6.42
N LEU A 85 7.92 21.69 7.19
CA LEU A 85 7.39 20.81 8.24
C LEU A 85 6.71 21.62 9.35
N THR A 86 7.30 22.76 9.71
CA THR A 86 6.72 23.69 10.69
C THR A 86 5.36 24.19 10.22
N ASP A 87 5.26 24.67 8.98
CA ASP A 87 4.01 25.17 8.40
C ASP A 87 2.93 24.09 8.31
N LEU A 88 3.29 22.89 7.83
CA LEU A 88 2.38 21.75 7.73
C LEU A 88 1.79 21.34 9.09
N ARG A 89 2.54 21.56 10.18
CA ARG A 89 2.21 21.07 11.53
C ARG A 89 2.01 22.18 12.56
N LYS A 90 2.01 23.44 12.16
CA LYS A 90 1.87 24.63 13.03
C LYS A 90 0.69 24.51 14.00
N ARG A 91 -0.48 24.12 13.49
CA ARG A 91 -1.70 23.93 14.31
C ARG A 91 -1.60 22.77 15.34
N LYS A 92 -0.58 21.93 15.25
CA LYS A 92 -0.29 20.81 16.15
C LYS A 92 0.93 21.07 17.05
N GLY A 93 1.39 22.34 17.13
CA GLY A 93 2.47 22.76 18.03
C GLY A 93 3.88 22.39 17.54
N MET A 94 4.09 22.21 16.23
CA MET A 94 5.44 22.06 15.68
C MET A 94 6.19 23.39 15.78
N THR A 95 7.40 23.35 16.34
CA THR A 95 8.33 24.49 16.35
C THR A 95 9.44 24.24 15.34
N ILE A 96 10.10 25.31 14.91
CA ILE A 96 11.19 25.23 13.93
C ILE A 96 12.37 24.39 14.45
N GLU A 97 12.66 24.46 15.77
CA GLU A 97 13.73 23.70 16.41
C GLU A 97 13.43 22.20 16.34
N LYS A 98 12.17 21.79 16.66
CA LYS A 98 11.75 20.39 16.50
C LYS A 98 11.77 19.94 15.05
N ALA A 99 11.36 20.79 14.12
CA ALA A 99 11.37 20.48 12.70
C ALA A 99 12.80 20.26 12.19
N ARG A 100 13.78 21.10 12.59
CA ARG A 100 15.20 20.93 12.26
C ARG A 100 15.75 19.58 12.74
N GLU A 101 15.36 19.12 13.93
CA GLU A 101 15.78 17.80 14.40
C GLU A 101 15.09 16.67 13.62
N LEU A 102 13.80 16.80 13.28
CA LEU A 102 13.06 15.79 12.53
C LEU A 102 13.54 15.66 11.08
N VAL A 103 14.01 16.74 10.45
CA VAL A 103 14.59 16.70 9.09
C VAL A 103 15.84 15.81 9.03
N LYS A 104 16.59 15.67 10.14
CA LYS A 104 17.74 14.77 10.22
C LYS A 104 17.34 13.29 10.30
N ASN A 105 16.07 13.00 10.59
CA ASN A 105 15.56 11.63 10.60
C ASN A 105 15.27 11.17 9.17
N PRO A 106 15.86 10.04 8.70
CA PRO A 106 15.72 9.56 7.33
C PRO A 106 14.27 9.34 6.89
N LEU A 107 13.39 8.86 7.79
CA LEU A 107 11.98 8.63 7.48
C LEU A 107 11.21 9.94 7.22
N TYR A 108 11.51 10.98 7.99
CA TYR A 108 10.94 12.31 7.80
C TYR A 108 11.49 12.98 6.54
N LEU A 109 12.81 12.90 6.34
CA LEU A 109 13.47 13.49 5.17
C LEU A 109 12.93 12.88 3.88
N GLY A 110 12.78 11.56 3.82
CA GLY A 110 12.21 10.88 2.64
C GLY A 110 10.78 11.36 2.32
N CYS A 111 9.92 11.50 3.33
CA CYS A 111 8.58 12.06 3.15
C CYS A 111 8.59 13.52 2.69
N LEU A 112 9.56 14.35 3.15
CA LEU A 112 9.73 15.74 2.71
C LEU A 112 10.22 15.82 1.27
N ILE A 113 11.15 14.95 0.86
CA ILE A 113 11.61 14.82 -0.52
C ILE A 113 10.43 14.46 -1.44
N ILE A 114 9.58 13.50 -1.04
CA ILE A 114 8.37 13.14 -1.81
C ILE A 114 7.40 14.31 -1.88
N LYS A 115 7.19 15.02 -0.77
CA LYS A 115 6.27 16.16 -0.70
C LYS A 115 6.66 17.30 -1.64
N THR A 116 7.95 17.47 -1.89
CA THR A 116 8.53 18.48 -2.78
C THR A 116 8.87 17.93 -4.18
N GLU A 117 8.26 16.81 -4.56
CA GLU A 117 8.40 16.16 -5.87
C GLU A 117 9.83 15.73 -6.23
N GLY A 118 10.70 15.58 -5.22
CA GLY A 118 12.04 15.01 -5.38
C GLY A 118 12.06 13.50 -5.53
N ALA A 119 10.98 12.82 -5.10
CA ALA A 119 10.78 11.38 -5.22
C ALA A 119 9.29 11.03 -5.36
N ASP A 120 8.99 9.77 -5.63
CA ASP A 120 7.65 9.32 -5.99
C ASP A 120 7.04 8.37 -4.95
N GLY A 121 7.87 7.68 -4.16
CA GLY A 121 7.44 6.78 -3.08
C GLY A 121 8.57 6.45 -2.11
N GLN A 122 8.21 5.86 -0.96
CA GLN A 122 9.15 5.43 0.09
C GLN A 122 8.82 4.03 0.58
N ILE A 123 9.85 3.28 0.93
CA ILE A 123 9.74 1.97 1.59
C ILE A 123 10.65 1.96 2.80
N SER A 124 10.11 1.57 3.95
CA SER A 124 10.84 1.41 5.21
C SER A 124 10.18 0.34 6.08
N GLY A 125 10.72 0.04 7.25
CA GLY A 125 10.16 -0.94 8.17
C GLY A 125 11.04 -2.19 8.37
N ALA A 126 12.15 -2.32 7.64
CA ALA A 126 13.10 -3.40 7.88
C ALA A 126 13.77 -3.29 9.26
N GLU A 127 13.95 -2.07 9.77
CA GLU A 127 14.44 -1.74 11.12
C GLU A 127 13.41 -0.97 11.94
N SER A 128 12.66 -0.06 11.30
CA SER A 128 11.70 0.84 11.94
C SER A 128 10.39 0.13 12.30
N THR A 129 9.65 0.72 13.24
CA THR A 129 8.28 0.25 13.52
C THR A 129 7.29 0.83 12.52
N THR A 130 6.15 0.14 12.32
CA THR A 130 5.02 0.65 11.50
C THR A 130 4.61 2.06 11.91
N GLY A 131 4.59 2.35 13.23
CA GLY A 131 4.25 3.68 13.73
C GLY A 131 5.26 4.76 13.34
N ASP A 132 6.55 4.42 13.28
CA ASP A 132 7.61 5.35 12.88
C ASP A 132 7.60 5.59 11.37
N THR A 133 7.27 4.59 10.57
CA THR A 133 7.06 4.71 9.11
C THR A 133 5.83 5.54 8.78
N LEU A 134 4.68 5.26 9.41
CA LEU A 134 3.41 5.93 9.09
C LEU A 134 3.33 7.37 9.62
N ARG A 135 3.96 7.67 10.75
CA ARG A 135 3.87 9.00 11.37
C ARG A 135 4.33 10.12 10.44
N PRO A 136 5.54 10.11 9.84
CA PRO A 136 5.95 11.14 8.88
C PRO A 136 5.07 11.16 7.62
N ALA A 137 4.67 10.00 7.09
CA ALA A 137 3.79 9.93 5.94
C ALA A 137 2.46 10.67 6.17
N LEU A 138 1.79 10.40 7.30
CA LEU A 138 0.54 11.07 7.65
C LEU A 138 0.71 12.55 8.01
N GLN A 139 1.86 12.94 8.56
CA GLN A 139 2.12 14.32 8.93
C GLN A 139 2.45 15.21 7.74
N ILE A 140 3.15 14.69 6.74
CA ILE A 140 3.75 15.44 5.64
C ILE A 140 2.99 15.20 4.33
N ILE A 141 2.85 13.94 3.91
CA ILE A 141 2.22 13.56 2.64
C ILE A 141 0.70 13.63 2.76
N LYS A 142 0.15 13.14 3.88
CA LYS A 142 -1.29 13.05 4.22
C LYS A 142 -2.03 12.02 3.34
N CYS A 143 -3.34 11.89 3.60
CA CYS A 143 -4.20 11.08 2.76
C CYS A 143 -4.40 11.70 1.37
N SER A 144 -4.75 10.86 0.41
CA SER A 144 -5.24 11.28 -0.90
C SER A 144 -6.48 12.19 -0.74
N PRO A 145 -6.71 13.16 -1.66
CA PRO A 145 -7.86 14.05 -1.56
C PRO A 145 -9.23 13.35 -1.49
N GLN A 146 -9.33 12.15 -2.04
CA GLN A 146 -10.57 11.38 -2.10
C GLN A 146 -10.88 10.62 -0.81
N VAL A 147 -9.92 10.49 0.13
CA VAL A 147 -10.07 9.66 1.33
C VAL A 147 -9.45 10.32 2.56
N SER A 148 -9.90 9.90 3.73
CA SER A 148 -9.38 10.35 5.03
C SER A 148 -8.84 9.20 5.89
N VAL A 149 -8.86 7.97 5.36
CA VAL A 149 -8.43 6.75 6.05
C VAL A 149 -7.22 6.14 5.35
N VAL A 150 -6.32 5.55 6.15
CA VAL A 150 -5.25 4.67 5.67
C VAL A 150 -5.63 3.25 6.02
N SER A 151 -5.41 2.35 5.09
CA SER A 151 -5.67 0.92 5.24
C SER A 151 -4.57 0.08 4.58
N GLY A 152 -4.62 -1.23 4.74
CA GLY A 152 -3.68 -2.13 4.10
C GLY A 152 -4.37 -3.17 3.25
N ALA A 153 -3.92 -3.36 2.02
CA ALA A 153 -4.41 -4.40 1.14
C ALA A 153 -3.45 -5.59 1.05
N MET A 154 -4.00 -6.77 0.81
CA MET A 154 -3.24 -7.99 0.52
C MET A 154 -3.62 -8.50 -0.86
N VAL A 155 -2.64 -8.69 -1.72
CA VAL A 155 -2.83 -9.41 -2.98
C VAL A 155 -2.68 -10.90 -2.70
N LEU A 156 -3.70 -11.68 -3.07
CA LEU A 156 -3.76 -13.12 -2.87
C LEU A 156 -3.74 -13.82 -4.23
N ILE A 157 -2.74 -14.67 -4.44
CA ILE A 157 -2.63 -15.52 -5.63
C ILE A 157 -2.96 -16.95 -5.19
N THR A 158 -4.17 -17.37 -5.51
CA THR A 158 -4.70 -18.67 -5.09
C THR A 158 -4.54 -19.75 -6.18
N LYS A 159 -4.63 -21.01 -5.76
CA LYS A 159 -4.73 -22.15 -6.68
C LYS A 159 -6.14 -22.32 -7.25
N ALA A 160 -7.14 -21.69 -6.65
CA ALA A 160 -8.55 -21.73 -7.04
C ALA A 160 -8.81 -20.78 -8.24
N LYS A 161 -8.35 -21.18 -9.41
CA LYS A 161 -8.36 -20.39 -10.65
C LYS A 161 -9.75 -19.98 -11.14
N GLN A 162 -10.80 -20.60 -10.65
CA GLN A 162 -12.20 -20.27 -10.96
C GLN A 162 -12.69 -19.01 -10.25
N TYR A 163 -11.98 -18.49 -9.25
CA TYR A 163 -12.38 -17.30 -8.50
C TYR A 163 -11.48 -16.09 -8.79
N GLY A 164 -12.02 -14.90 -8.62
CA GLY A 164 -11.32 -13.65 -8.90
C GLY A 164 -10.91 -13.54 -10.39
N ASP A 165 -9.74 -12.99 -10.63
CA ASP A 165 -9.14 -12.97 -11.96
C ASP A 165 -8.11 -14.11 -12.09
N ASN A 166 -8.58 -15.28 -12.46
CA ASN A 166 -7.75 -16.48 -12.57
C ASN A 166 -7.01 -16.81 -11.26
N GLY A 167 -7.69 -16.73 -10.13
CA GLY A 167 -7.15 -16.98 -8.80
C GLY A 167 -6.50 -15.77 -8.14
N LEU A 168 -6.45 -14.63 -8.81
CA LEU A 168 -5.94 -13.36 -8.26
C LEU A 168 -7.08 -12.60 -7.58
N LEU A 169 -6.87 -12.23 -6.33
CA LEU A 169 -7.80 -11.50 -5.49
C LEU A 169 -7.06 -10.40 -4.71
N VAL A 170 -7.75 -9.31 -4.39
CA VAL A 170 -7.23 -8.28 -3.49
C VAL A 170 -8.16 -8.13 -2.30
N MET A 171 -7.61 -8.18 -1.08
CA MET A 171 -8.38 -8.10 0.18
C MET A 171 -7.96 -6.86 0.98
N GLY A 172 -8.91 -6.07 1.47
CA GLY A 172 -8.70 -4.90 2.33
C GLY A 172 -9.83 -4.72 3.36
N ASP A 173 -9.60 -4.14 4.54
CA ASP A 173 -8.33 -3.84 5.22
C ASP A 173 -7.81 -5.06 5.98
N VAL A 174 -6.52 -5.29 5.89
CA VAL A 174 -5.90 -6.44 6.56
C VAL A 174 -4.84 -6.06 7.60
N ALA A 175 -4.54 -4.73 7.76
CA ALA A 175 -3.35 -4.32 8.48
C ALA A 175 -3.45 -3.08 9.37
N VAL A 176 -4.39 -2.15 9.16
CA VAL A 176 -4.31 -0.80 9.73
C VAL A 176 -5.50 -0.40 10.60
N THR A 177 -6.74 -0.47 10.09
CA THR A 177 -7.92 0.10 10.74
C THR A 177 -8.73 -0.96 11.49
N PRO A 178 -8.67 -1.02 12.84
CA PRO A 178 -9.28 -2.12 13.59
C PRO A 178 -10.80 -2.22 13.41
N SER A 179 -11.51 -1.11 13.52
CA SER A 179 -12.97 -1.06 13.42
C SER A 179 -13.40 0.17 12.62
N PRO A 180 -13.44 0.06 11.28
CA PRO A 180 -13.82 1.19 10.44
C PRO A 180 -15.28 1.57 10.62
N THR A 181 -15.59 2.88 10.58
CA THR A 181 -16.95 3.38 10.43
C THR A 181 -17.49 3.05 9.04
N PRO A 182 -18.80 3.14 8.78
CA PRO A 182 -19.34 2.97 7.42
C PRO A 182 -18.65 3.86 6.38
N ASP A 183 -18.41 5.13 6.72
CA ASP A 183 -17.70 6.09 5.87
C ASP A 183 -16.27 5.63 5.56
N GLN A 184 -15.51 5.21 6.57
CA GLN A 184 -14.17 4.68 6.39
C GLN A 184 -14.15 3.38 5.57
N LEU A 185 -15.15 2.50 5.78
CA LEU A 185 -15.22 1.23 5.05
C LEU A 185 -15.54 1.46 3.56
N ALA A 186 -16.37 2.46 3.22
CA ALA A 186 -16.60 2.89 1.84
C ALA A 186 -15.31 3.39 1.18
N GLN A 187 -14.51 4.18 1.91
CA GLN A 187 -13.22 4.67 1.44
C GLN A 187 -12.19 3.53 1.27
N ILE A 188 -12.18 2.55 2.18
CA ILE A 188 -11.35 1.34 2.08
C ILE A 188 -11.70 0.56 0.80
N ALA A 189 -12.98 0.45 0.46
CA ALA A 189 -13.41 -0.20 -0.77
C ALA A 189 -12.84 0.48 -2.02
N TYR A 190 -12.91 1.80 -2.08
CA TYR A 190 -12.30 2.59 -3.16
C TYR A 190 -10.79 2.38 -3.23
N CYS A 191 -10.08 2.53 -2.10
CA CYS A 191 -8.63 2.35 -2.05
C CYS A 191 -8.19 0.94 -2.47
N THR A 192 -8.97 -0.10 -2.07
CA THR A 192 -8.65 -1.49 -2.40
C THR A 192 -8.84 -1.76 -3.89
N ALA A 193 -9.87 -1.16 -4.52
CA ALA A 193 -10.06 -1.22 -5.96
C ALA A 193 -8.92 -0.52 -6.72
N GLU A 194 -8.47 0.66 -6.28
CA GLU A 194 -7.34 1.36 -6.88
C GLU A 194 -6.03 0.57 -6.71
N THR A 195 -5.84 -0.09 -5.56
CA THR A 195 -4.70 -1.00 -5.35
C THR A 195 -4.78 -2.22 -6.28
N ALA A 196 -5.99 -2.76 -6.51
CA ALA A 196 -6.20 -3.86 -7.44
C ALA A 196 -5.79 -3.47 -8.88
N LYS A 197 -6.12 -2.26 -9.33
CA LYS A 197 -5.67 -1.74 -10.63
C LYS A 197 -4.15 -1.53 -10.67
N ALA A 198 -3.65 -0.73 -9.74
CA ALA A 198 -2.25 -0.29 -9.73
C ALA A 198 -1.26 -1.45 -9.58
N VAL A 199 -1.53 -2.36 -8.63
CA VAL A 199 -0.63 -3.41 -8.22
C VAL A 199 -1.00 -4.74 -8.85
N ALA A 200 -2.25 -5.19 -8.70
CA ALA A 200 -2.66 -6.49 -9.20
C ALA A 200 -2.93 -6.52 -10.72
N GLY A 201 -2.96 -5.34 -11.38
CA GLY A 201 -3.22 -5.26 -12.82
C GLY A 201 -4.66 -5.66 -13.20
N ILE A 202 -5.58 -5.60 -12.25
CA ILE A 202 -7.00 -5.90 -12.47
C ILE A 202 -7.66 -4.68 -13.12
N GLU A 203 -7.97 -4.76 -14.41
CA GLU A 203 -8.56 -3.66 -15.17
C GLU A 203 -9.98 -3.33 -14.72
N ASP A 204 -10.78 -4.36 -14.36
CA ASP A 204 -12.16 -4.24 -13.87
C ASP A 204 -12.28 -4.74 -12.43
N PRO A 205 -11.96 -3.93 -11.40
CA PRO A 205 -12.17 -4.29 -10.01
C PRO A 205 -13.65 -4.46 -9.70
N ARG A 206 -14.04 -5.67 -9.28
CA ARG A 206 -15.40 -6.03 -8.85
C ARG A 206 -15.39 -6.22 -7.34
N VAL A 207 -15.86 -5.18 -6.65
CA VAL A 207 -15.71 -5.04 -5.19
C VAL A 207 -16.89 -5.64 -4.46
N ALA A 208 -16.66 -6.66 -3.64
CA ALA A 208 -17.65 -7.21 -2.72
C ALA A 208 -17.42 -6.70 -1.29
N MET A 209 -18.43 -6.02 -0.73
CA MET A 209 -18.47 -5.62 0.68
C MET A 209 -18.93 -6.80 1.53
N LEU A 210 -17.99 -7.43 2.25
CA LEU A 210 -18.23 -8.70 2.91
C LEU A 210 -18.92 -8.58 4.28
N SER A 211 -19.82 -9.51 4.53
CA SER A 211 -20.53 -9.67 5.79
C SER A 211 -20.88 -11.16 6.02
N PHE A 212 -21.42 -11.50 7.20
CA PHE A 212 -22.08 -12.79 7.43
C PHE A 212 -23.52 -12.83 6.90
N SER A 213 -24.03 -11.73 6.31
CA SER A 213 -25.32 -11.58 5.66
C SER A 213 -25.16 -11.37 4.16
N THR A 214 -26.19 -11.75 3.39
CA THR A 214 -26.32 -11.45 1.96
C THR A 214 -27.69 -10.82 1.73
N LYS A 215 -27.70 -9.54 1.26
CA LYS A 215 -28.91 -8.83 0.83
C LYS A 215 -30.06 -8.90 1.86
N GLY A 216 -29.73 -8.62 3.14
CA GLY A 216 -30.72 -8.59 4.22
C GLY A 216 -31.10 -9.94 4.81
N SER A 217 -30.31 -11.00 4.57
CA SER A 217 -30.57 -12.33 5.15
C SER A 217 -30.43 -12.37 6.68
N ALA A 218 -29.77 -11.39 7.29
CA ALA A 218 -29.67 -11.21 8.73
C ALA A 218 -29.88 -9.73 9.11
N ASN A 219 -30.48 -9.50 10.29
CA ASN A 219 -30.65 -8.17 10.87
C ASN A 219 -29.76 -8.02 12.11
N HIS A 220 -28.69 -7.23 11.98
CA HIS A 220 -27.74 -6.98 13.06
C HIS A 220 -26.96 -5.68 12.79
N GLU A 221 -26.49 -4.99 13.83
CA GLU A 221 -25.74 -3.72 13.68
C GLU A 221 -24.49 -3.85 12.80
N LEU A 222 -23.78 -4.99 12.89
CA LEU A 222 -22.64 -5.29 12.04
C LEU A 222 -23.00 -5.40 10.56
N VAL A 223 -24.19 -5.93 10.25
CA VAL A 223 -24.73 -6.00 8.89
C VAL A 223 -25.08 -4.59 8.42
N ASN A 224 -25.80 -3.83 9.24
CA ASN A 224 -26.22 -2.46 8.93
C ASN A 224 -25.00 -1.56 8.62
N ARG A 225 -23.88 -1.76 9.33
CA ARG A 225 -22.63 -1.04 9.05
C ARG A 225 -22.11 -1.30 7.64
N VAL A 226 -22.13 -2.54 7.16
CA VAL A 226 -21.64 -2.89 5.81
C VAL A 226 -22.63 -2.43 4.75
N THR A 227 -23.92 -2.56 4.99
CA THR A 227 -24.98 -2.05 4.08
C THR A 227 -24.87 -0.54 3.90
N GLU A 228 -24.68 0.20 5.01
CA GLU A 228 -24.50 1.65 4.94
C GLU A 228 -23.18 2.02 4.24
N ALA A 229 -22.10 1.29 4.49
CA ALA A 229 -20.84 1.48 3.78
C ALA A 229 -20.96 1.26 2.27
N THR A 230 -21.75 0.26 1.85
CA THR A 230 -22.04 0.01 0.43
C THR A 230 -22.82 1.16 -0.19
N ARG A 231 -23.85 1.68 0.51
CA ARG A 231 -24.60 2.85 0.08
C ARG A 231 -23.70 4.08 -0.10
N LEU A 232 -22.84 4.34 0.90
CA LEU A 232 -21.89 5.45 0.85
C LEU A 232 -20.84 5.28 -0.25
N ALA A 233 -20.40 4.05 -0.53
CA ALA A 233 -19.48 3.78 -1.62
C ALA A 233 -20.10 4.13 -2.99
N HIS A 234 -21.37 3.83 -3.22
CA HIS A 234 -22.08 4.26 -4.43
C HIS A 234 -22.24 5.78 -4.51
N GLU A 235 -22.46 6.44 -3.37
CA GLU A 235 -22.63 7.89 -3.31
C GLU A 235 -21.33 8.65 -3.57
N TYR A 236 -20.24 8.24 -2.92
CA TYR A 236 -18.94 8.93 -3.01
C TYR A 236 -18.17 8.58 -4.27
N TYR A 237 -18.33 7.35 -4.75
CA TYR A 237 -17.54 6.78 -5.86
C TYR A 237 -18.49 6.12 -6.89
N PRO A 238 -19.30 6.90 -7.62
CA PRO A 238 -20.34 6.35 -8.52
C PRO A 238 -19.73 5.50 -9.67
N GLN A 239 -18.44 5.66 -9.95
CA GLN A 239 -17.70 4.84 -10.93
C GLN A 239 -17.20 3.51 -10.36
N LEU A 240 -17.29 3.31 -9.03
CA LEU A 240 -16.80 2.09 -8.39
C LEU A 240 -17.80 0.95 -8.62
N ASN A 241 -17.33 -0.14 -9.21
CA ASN A 241 -18.11 -1.36 -9.40
C ASN A 241 -18.14 -2.14 -8.07
N VAL A 242 -19.09 -1.78 -7.19
CA VAL A 242 -19.19 -2.29 -5.81
C VAL A 242 -20.59 -2.80 -5.52
N ASP A 243 -20.71 -3.86 -4.73
CA ASP A 243 -21.97 -4.33 -4.18
C ASP A 243 -21.80 -5.01 -2.82
N GLY A 244 -22.88 -5.05 -2.05
CA GLY A 244 -22.94 -5.62 -0.70
C GLY A 244 -24.28 -5.35 -0.02
N GLU A 245 -24.49 -5.86 1.16
CA GLU A 245 -23.55 -6.78 1.85
C GLU A 245 -23.66 -8.19 1.24
N LEU A 246 -22.53 -8.88 1.16
CA LEU A 246 -22.43 -10.23 0.61
C LEU A 246 -21.64 -11.15 1.57
N GLN A 247 -22.10 -12.39 1.72
CA GLN A 247 -21.28 -13.45 2.29
C GLN A 247 -20.15 -13.82 1.29
N ALA A 248 -19.05 -14.35 1.80
CA ALA A 248 -17.88 -14.68 0.97
C ALA A 248 -18.19 -15.73 -0.12
N ASP A 249 -19.05 -16.72 0.19
CA ASP A 249 -19.53 -17.71 -0.78
C ASP A 249 -20.38 -17.06 -1.87
N ALA A 250 -21.31 -16.15 -1.50
CA ALA A 250 -22.12 -15.41 -2.46
C ALA A 250 -21.29 -14.45 -3.32
N ALA A 251 -20.22 -13.87 -2.77
CA ALA A 251 -19.33 -13.00 -3.52
C ALA A 251 -18.50 -13.74 -4.59
N LEU A 252 -18.09 -14.99 -4.30
CA LEU A 252 -17.13 -15.74 -5.10
C LEU A 252 -17.75 -16.83 -5.98
N VAL A 253 -18.83 -17.50 -5.52
CA VAL A 253 -19.36 -18.71 -6.16
C VAL A 253 -20.62 -18.37 -6.99
N PRO A 254 -20.60 -18.53 -8.34
CA PRO A 254 -21.72 -18.14 -9.20
C PRO A 254 -23.07 -18.79 -8.84
N ASP A 255 -23.10 -20.07 -8.53
CA ASP A 255 -24.32 -20.80 -8.18
C ASP A 255 -24.93 -20.32 -6.86
N VAL A 256 -24.07 -19.98 -5.88
CA VAL A 256 -24.49 -19.38 -4.61
C VAL A 256 -25.03 -17.97 -4.83
N ALA A 257 -24.36 -17.19 -5.67
CA ALA A 257 -24.78 -15.84 -6.03
C ALA A 257 -26.16 -15.83 -6.71
N ALA A 258 -26.39 -16.75 -7.65
CA ALA A 258 -27.68 -16.88 -8.34
C ALA A 258 -28.86 -17.10 -7.37
N THR A 259 -28.59 -17.80 -6.26
CA THR A 259 -29.61 -18.09 -5.22
C THR A 259 -29.72 -16.97 -4.19
N LYS A 260 -28.58 -16.47 -3.66
CA LYS A 260 -28.57 -15.55 -2.50
C LYS A 260 -28.61 -14.07 -2.89
N ALA A 261 -28.15 -13.71 -4.07
CA ALA A 261 -28.05 -12.33 -4.55
C ALA A 261 -28.43 -12.21 -6.04
N PRO A 262 -29.63 -12.67 -6.44
CA PRO A 262 -30.06 -12.58 -7.83
C PRO A 262 -30.08 -11.11 -8.30
N GLY A 263 -29.48 -10.85 -9.47
CA GLY A 263 -29.39 -9.49 -10.01
C GLY A 263 -28.24 -8.63 -9.50
N SER A 264 -27.41 -9.11 -8.57
CA SER A 264 -26.18 -8.42 -8.18
C SER A 264 -25.18 -8.37 -9.35
N PRO A 265 -24.60 -7.21 -9.66
CA PRO A 265 -23.60 -7.11 -10.73
C PRO A 265 -22.23 -7.69 -10.30
N ILE A 266 -22.02 -7.98 -9.01
CA ILE A 266 -20.74 -8.38 -8.40
C ILE A 266 -20.77 -9.82 -7.90
N ALA A 267 -21.87 -10.26 -7.31
CA ALA A 267 -21.96 -11.59 -6.70
C ALA A 267 -21.55 -12.70 -7.68
N GLY A 268 -20.81 -13.66 -7.20
CA GLY A 268 -20.30 -14.80 -7.95
C GLY A 268 -19.07 -14.52 -8.84
N LYS A 269 -18.59 -13.28 -8.89
CA LYS A 269 -17.45 -12.89 -9.76
C LYS A 269 -16.57 -11.79 -9.16
N ALA A 270 -16.64 -11.58 -7.84
CA ALA A 270 -15.80 -10.60 -7.15
C ALA A 270 -14.31 -10.95 -7.27
N ASN A 271 -13.47 -9.93 -7.46
CA ASN A 271 -12.01 -10.02 -7.45
C ASN A 271 -11.37 -9.09 -6.40
N VAL A 272 -12.19 -8.22 -5.78
CA VAL A 272 -11.81 -7.38 -4.65
C VAL A 272 -12.75 -7.66 -3.48
N LEU A 273 -12.17 -8.00 -2.32
CA LEU A 273 -12.90 -8.41 -1.12
C LEU A 273 -12.65 -7.40 -0.01
N VAL A 274 -13.65 -6.65 0.39
CA VAL A 274 -13.57 -5.69 1.49
C VAL A 274 -14.20 -6.30 2.73
N VAL A 275 -13.37 -6.52 3.75
CA VAL A 275 -13.79 -7.16 5.00
C VAL A 275 -14.30 -6.12 6.01
N PRO A 276 -15.22 -6.50 6.91
CA PRO A 276 -15.89 -5.54 7.80
C PRO A 276 -15.01 -4.94 8.90
N ASN A 277 -13.88 -5.57 9.21
CA ASN A 277 -12.93 -5.12 10.23
C ASN A 277 -11.57 -5.81 10.08
N LEU A 278 -10.56 -5.31 10.81
CA LEU A 278 -9.19 -5.81 10.77
C LEU A 278 -9.06 -7.26 11.22
N GLU A 279 -9.82 -7.70 12.22
CA GLU A 279 -9.74 -9.10 12.72
C GLU A 279 -10.08 -10.07 11.60
N VAL A 280 -11.20 -9.83 10.89
CA VAL A 280 -11.63 -10.66 9.77
C VAL A 280 -10.57 -10.65 8.66
N GLY A 281 -10.04 -9.48 8.30
CA GLY A 281 -9.02 -9.35 7.26
C GLY A 281 -7.72 -10.05 7.61
N ASN A 282 -7.20 -9.77 8.80
CA ASN A 282 -5.91 -10.32 9.26
C ASN A 282 -5.94 -11.83 9.46
N ILE A 283 -7.01 -12.35 10.03
CA ILE A 283 -7.20 -13.80 10.20
C ILE A 283 -7.47 -14.43 8.83
N GLY A 284 -8.36 -13.84 8.04
CA GLY A 284 -8.82 -14.40 6.77
C GLY A 284 -7.69 -14.61 5.77
N TYR A 285 -6.87 -13.58 5.50
CA TYR A 285 -5.79 -13.75 4.52
C TYR A 285 -4.75 -14.79 4.96
N LYS A 286 -4.47 -14.90 6.29
CA LYS A 286 -3.52 -15.90 6.82
C LYS A 286 -4.07 -17.32 6.68
N LEU A 287 -5.37 -17.52 6.89
CA LEU A 287 -6.00 -18.82 6.66
C LEU A 287 -5.93 -19.21 5.17
N VAL A 288 -6.23 -18.28 4.26
CA VAL A 288 -6.11 -18.52 2.83
C VAL A 288 -4.66 -18.82 2.44
N GLN A 289 -3.70 -18.07 2.97
CA GLN A 289 -2.27 -18.28 2.70
C GLN A 289 -1.82 -19.65 3.22
N ARG A 290 -2.12 -20.00 4.48
CA ARG A 290 -1.57 -21.20 5.14
C ARG A 290 -2.32 -22.49 4.78
N LEU A 291 -3.65 -22.43 4.72
CA LEU A 291 -4.48 -23.61 4.44
C LEU A 291 -4.79 -23.76 2.95
N GLY A 292 -4.93 -22.66 2.23
CA GLY A 292 -5.18 -22.63 0.78
C GLY A 292 -3.93 -22.65 -0.07
N ASP A 293 -2.73 -22.68 0.54
CA ASP A 293 -1.44 -22.63 -0.15
C ASP A 293 -1.37 -21.48 -1.20
N ALA A 294 -1.93 -20.34 -0.81
CA ALA A 294 -1.91 -19.13 -1.61
C ALA A 294 -0.66 -18.30 -1.32
N VAL A 295 -0.15 -17.59 -2.33
CA VAL A 295 0.84 -16.55 -2.14
C VAL A 295 0.13 -15.28 -1.70
N ALA A 296 0.59 -14.67 -0.60
CA ALA A 296 0.06 -13.41 -0.08
C ALA A 296 1.15 -12.34 -0.15
N ILE A 297 0.89 -11.24 -0.87
CA ILE A 297 1.82 -10.15 -1.11
C ILE A 297 1.27 -8.89 -0.46
N GLY A 298 2.02 -8.31 0.45
CA GLY A 298 1.64 -7.17 1.27
C GLY A 298 1.99 -7.34 2.74
N PRO A 299 1.41 -6.52 3.66
CA PRO A 299 0.36 -5.54 3.37
C PRO A 299 0.86 -4.34 2.57
N ILE A 300 0.07 -3.92 1.61
CA ILE A 300 0.32 -2.75 0.77
C ILE A 300 -0.48 -1.59 1.35
N LEU A 301 0.18 -0.53 1.79
CA LEU A 301 -0.49 0.63 2.34
C LEU A 301 -1.20 1.43 1.25
N GLN A 302 -2.42 1.86 1.56
CA GLN A 302 -3.30 2.58 0.63
C GLN A 302 -3.98 3.76 1.33
N GLY A 303 -4.45 4.73 0.54
CA GLY A 303 -5.09 5.95 1.04
C GLY A 303 -4.13 7.11 1.32
N ILE A 304 -2.81 6.93 1.20
CA ILE A 304 -1.81 8.00 1.31
C ILE A 304 -1.63 8.64 -0.07
N ALA A 305 -1.54 9.98 -0.13
CA ALA A 305 -1.49 10.73 -1.39
C ALA A 305 -0.30 10.38 -2.31
N ARG A 306 0.80 9.91 -1.74
CA ARG A 306 1.94 9.29 -2.44
C ARG A 306 2.33 8.03 -1.65
N PRO A 307 2.73 6.93 -2.31
CA PRO A 307 2.93 5.67 -1.62
C PRO A 307 4.09 5.73 -0.61
N VAL A 308 3.79 5.30 0.60
CA VAL A 308 4.76 4.98 1.64
C VAL A 308 4.39 3.60 2.16
N ASN A 309 5.23 2.61 1.90
CA ASN A 309 4.99 1.23 2.31
C ASN A 309 5.83 0.84 3.51
N ASP A 310 5.25 -0.02 4.34
CA ASP A 310 5.83 -0.54 5.57
C ASP A 310 6.20 -2.01 5.39
N LEU A 311 7.44 -2.35 5.71
CA LEU A 311 7.96 -3.71 5.66
C LEU A 311 7.79 -4.41 7.02
N SER A 312 7.73 -5.72 7.01
CA SER A 312 7.96 -6.49 8.22
C SER A 312 9.45 -6.47 8.59
N ARG A 313 9.78 -6.34 9.87
CA ARG A 313 11.17 -6.50 10.36
C ARG A 313 11.79 -7.86 10.03
N GLY A 314 10.96 -8.85 9.74
CA GLY A 314 11.38 -10.17 9.28
C GLY A 314 11.35 -10.35 7.76
N CYS A 315 11.25 -9.28 6.97
CA CYS A 315 11.23 -9.35 5.51
C CYS A 315 12.54 -9.88 4.95
N SER A 316 12.46 -10.54 3.82
CA SER A 316 13.60 -10.99 3.01
C SER A 316 14.06 -9.90 2.04
N ILE A 317 15.21 -10.11 1.38
CA ILE A 317 15.67 -9.26 0.28
C ILE A 317 14.66 -9.26 -0.87
N ASP A 318 14.07 -10.41 -1.17
CA ASP A 318 13.05 -10.53 -2.23
C ASP A 318 11.78 -9.74 -1.87
N ASP A 319 11.34 -9.77 -0.61
CA ASP A 319 10.18 -8.98 -0.17
C ASP A 319 10.43 -7.47 -0.38
N ILE A 320 11.62 -6.98 -0.06
CA ILE A 320 11.98 -5.57 -0.27
C ILE A 320 12.03 -5.26 -1.76
N TYR A 321 12.63 -6.12 -2.58
CA TYR A 321 12.73 -5.94 -4.02
C TYR A 321 11.35 -5.86 -4.68
N TYR A 322 10.44 -6.77 -4.35
CA TYR A 322 9.08 -6.73 -4.88
C TYR A 322 8.27 -5.55 -4.33
N MET A 323 8.53 -5.12 -3.09
CA MET A 323 7.88 -3.93 -2.56
C MET A 323 8.36 -2.65 -3.28
N ILE A 324 9.60 -2.60 -3.78
CA ILE A 324 10.07 -1.52 -4.67
C ILE A 324 9.22 -1.48 -5.95
N ALA A 325 8.99 -2.64 -6.58
CA ALA A 325 8.14 -2.72 -7.77
C ALA A 325 6.69 -2.30 -7.49
N ILE A 326 6.11 -2.77 -6.39
CA ILE A 326 4.76 -2.41 -5.94
C ILE A 326 4.65 -0.90 -5.71
N THR A 327 5.60 -0.32 -4.98
CA THR A 327 5.61 1.11 -4.67
C THR A 327 5.76 1.95 -5.95
N ALA A 328 6.55 1.50 -6.93
CA ALA A 328 6.67 2.16 -8.22
C ALA A 328 5.34 2.13 -9.00
N CYS A 329 4.63 1.00 -9.02
CA CYS A 329 3.32 0.89 -9.64
C CYS A 329 2.28 1.80 -8.96
N GLN A 330 2.25 1.84 -7.62
CA GLN A 330 1.39 2.76 -6.88
C GLN A 330 1.72 4.24 -7.17
N ALA A 331 3.01 4.58 -7.23
CA ALA A 331 3.46 5.94 -7.51
C ALA A 331 3.04 6.42 -8.90
N TYR A 332 3.14 5.54 -9.89
CA TYR A 332 2.67 5.82 -11.25
C TYR A 332 1.15 6.08 -11.28
N GLN A 333 0.36 5.19 -10.65
CA GLN A 333 -1.09 5.37 -10.57
C GLN A 333 -1.48 6.66 -9.84
N ALA A 334 -0.79 7.01 -8.75
CA ALA A 334 -1.05 8.24 -8.01
C ALA A 334 -0.76 9.51 -8.82
N LYS A 335 0.14 9.46 -9.79
CA LYS A 335 0.37 10.57 -10.75
C LYS A 335 -0.79 10.68 -11.73
N LEU A 336 -1.23 9.57 -12.31
CA LEU A 336 -2.37 9.56 -13.25
C LEU A 336 -3.67 10.08 -12.63
N CYS A 337 -3.90 9.81 -11.34
CA CYS A 337 -5.08 10.30 -10.63
C CYS A 337 -4.97 11.79 -10.22
N ALA A 338 -3.80 12.41 -10.32
CA ALA A 338 -3.57 13.83 -9.98
C ALA A 338 -3.67 14.76 -11.19
N GLU A 339 -3.56 14.22 -12.41
CA GLU A 339 -3.81 14.90 -13.69
C GLU A 339 -5.31 14.93 -14.02
#